data_5e0b00a53d54cebafe6132bf0299ad23
#
_entry.id   5e0b00a53d54cebafe6132bf0299ad23
#
_cell.length_a   1.000
_cell.length_b   1.000
_cell.length_c   1.000
_cell.angle_alpha   90.00
_cell.angle_beta   90.00
_cell.angle_gamma   90.00
#
_symmetry.space_group_name_H-M   'P 1'
#
loop_
_entity.id
_entity.type
_entity.pdbx_description
1 polymer ?
#
loop_
_entity_poly.entity_id
_entity_poly.type
_entity_poly.pdbx_seq_one_letter_code
_entity_poly.pdbx_strand_id
1 'polypeptide(L)'
;YLFIKSEKGYQNLLKIIKEQKKVIGLNLLKEFHEGLSLIIQADHDLFYQDYFLTTISKDITQYQKLFQEDFAFGITLLSKEDQEDSAQFYQFCKERQYRILAFPEVRYLHKGDALDLEILKAGLLKKPMEEEVKEGPYFLLSLKVLESVYREEDIKEAYHFASSLQFSFFQKRGSLIKLDNDVSTLKEKIQVALKEKGLETKEYQERADYELSVIESMDFCSYFLIVQDYVNFAKQRGIKVGPGRGSAGGSLISYLLGIT
;
A
#
# COMPACT_ATOMS: atom_id res chain seq x y z
N TYR A 1 12.53 7.45 -3.05
CA TYR A 1 11.16 7.22 -2.55
C TYR A 1 10.28 8.40 -2.92
N LEU A 2 9.03 8.11 -3.34
CA LEU A 2 8.00 9.12 -3.59
C LEU A 2 6.89 8.96 -2.55
N PHE A 3 6.57 10.07 -1.87
CA PHE A 3 5.51 10.12 -0.87
C PHE A 3 4.35 10.98 -1.36
N ILE A 4 3.13 10.55 -1.08
CA ILE A 4 1.90 11.22 -1.51
C ILE A 4 1.51 12.28 -0.48
N LYS A 5 1.34 13.53 -0.92
CA LYS A 5 0.87 14.65 -0.09
C LYS A 5 -0.57 15.04 -0.36
N SER A 6 -1.10 14.69 -1.52
CA SER A 6 -2.43 15.14 -1.95
C SER A 6 -3.10 14.13 -2.89
N GLU A 7 -4.39 14.29 -3.15
CA GLU A 7 -5.13 13.55 -4.18
C GLU A 7 -4.46 13.66 -5.55
N LYS A 8 -3.96 14.84 -5.90
CA LYS A 8 -3.22 15.04 -7.15
C LYS A 8 -1.96 14.21 -7.20
N GLY A 9 -1.20 14.17 -6.09
CA GLY A 9 -0.01 13.33 -5.96
C GLY A 9 -0.32 11.85 -6.10
N TYR A 10 -1.42 11.38 -5.50
CA TYR A 10 -1.88 10.00 -5.68
C TYR A 10 -2.14 9.65 -7.15
N GLN A 11 -2.92 10.49 -7.84
CA GLN A 11 -3.20 10.29 -9.26
C GLN A 11 -1.92 10.32 -10.12
N ASN A 12 -0.99 11.22 -9.80
CA ASN A 12 0.28 11.32 -10.48
C ASN A 12 1.17 10.10 -10.23
N LEU A 13 1.23 9.59 -8.99
CA LEU A 13 1.94 8.36 -8.68
C LEU A 13 1.39 7.16 -9.44
N LEU A 14 0.06 7.04 -9.57
CA LEU A 14 -0.56 5.98 -10.39
C LEU A 14 -0.15 6.05 -11.86
N LYS A 15 -0.01 7.27 -12.43
CA LYS A 15 0.49 7.46 -13.80
C LYS A 15 1.95 7.03 -13.93
N ILE A 16 2.80 7.41 -12.95
CA ILE A 16 4.20 6.98 -12.90
C ILE A 16 4.31 5.46 -12.88
N ILE A 17 3.52 4.79 -12.02
CA ILE A 17 3.50 3.33 -11.90
C ILE A 17 3.01 2.67 -13.21
N LYS A 18 2.01 3.25 -13.86
CA LYS A 18 1.44 2.72 -15.12
C LYS A 18 2.48 2.65 -16.24
N GLU A 19 3.44 3.55 -16.27
CA GLU A 19 4.54 3.54 -17.27
C GLU A 19 5.44 2.31 -17.17
N GLN A 20 5.37 1.54 -16.09
CA GLN A 20 6.08 0.26 -15.85
C GLN A 20 7.58 0.26 -16.23
N LYS A 21 8.22 1.42 -16.16
CA LYS A 21 9.66 1.56 -16.45
C LYS A 21 10.47 1.06 -15.25
N LYS A 22 11.53 0.32 -15.52
CA LYS A 22 12.49 -0.12 -14.48
C LYS A 22 13.16 1.07 -13.77
N VAL A 23 13.30 2.19 -14.49
CA VAL A 23 13.93 3.41 -13.97
C VAL A 23 13.00 4.59 -14.24
N ILE A 24 12.67 5.31 -13.18
CA ILE A 24 11.90 6.55 -13.25
C ILE A 24 12.86 7.69 -13.55
N GLY A 25 12.85 8.17 -14.79
CA GLY A 25 13.70 9.28 -15.22
C GLY A 25 13.11 10.65 -14.86
N LEU A 26 13.99 11.66 -14.86
CA LEU A 26 13.62 13.05 -14.54
C LEU A 26 12.47 13.59 -15.42
N ASN A 27 12.40 13.21 -16.70
CA ASN A 27 11.34 13.67 -17.60
C ASN A 27 9.94 13.25 -17.15
N LEU A 28 9.80 12.03 -16.65
CA LEU A 28 8.54 11.53 -16.12
C LEU A 28 8.15 12.27 -14.82
N LEU A 29 9.13 12.55 -13.98
CA LEU A 29 8.91 13.32 -12.76
C LEU A 29 8.56 14.78 -13.06
N LYS A 30 9.12 15.40 -14.09
CA LYS A 30 8.73 16.75 -14.52
C LYS A 30 7.25 16.85 -14.87
N GLU A 31 6.69 15.79 -15.43
CA GLU A 31 5.29 15.74 -15.82
C GLU A 31 4.35 15.44 -14.63
N PHE A 32 4.80 14.58 -13.69
CA PHE A 32 3.92 14.02 -12.66
C PHE A 32 4.40 14.23 -11.21
N HIS A 33 5.22 15.25 -10.91
CA HIS A 33 5.72 15.48 -9.54
C HIS A 33 4.73 16.17 -8.60
N GLU A 34 3.77 16.93 -9.13
CA GLU A 34 2.85 17.73 -8.33
C GLU A 34 2.11 16.89 -7.28
N GLY A 35 2.14 17.33 -6.03
CA GLY A 35 1.53 16.65 -4.89
C GLY A 35 2.30 15.44 -4.37
N LEU A 36 3.56 15.26 -4.82
CA LEU A 36 4.50 14.26 -4.35
C LEU A 36 5.69 14.92 -3.66
N SER A 37 6.26 14.22 -2.67
CA SER A 37 7.57 14.54 -2.11
C SER A 37 8.59 13.48 -2.53
N LEU A 38 9.82 13.89 -2.79
CA LEU A 38 10.93 13.03 -3.16
C LEU A 38 11.96 12.93 -2.03
N ILE A 39 12.21 11.70 -1.56
CA ILE A 39 13.35 11.39 -0.69
C ILE A 39 14.33 10.52 -1.49
N ILE A 40 15.56 10.99 -1.59
CA ILE A 40 16.69 10.20 -2.07
C ILE A 40 17.38 9.58 -0.86
N GLN A 41 17.40 8.25 -0.81
CA GLN A 41 18.10 7.53 0.25
C GLN A 41 19.61 7.71 0.07
N ALA A 42 20.26 8.08 1.16
CA ALA A 42 21.70 8.16 1.29
C ALA A 42 22.16 7.14 2.34
N ASP A 43 22.88 6.13 1.91
CA ASP A 43 23.41 5.05 2.73
C ASP A 43 24.95 5.02 2.67
N HIS A 44 25.52 4.09 3.38
CA HIS A 44 26.98 3.90 3.49
C HIS A 44 27.70 3.87 2.12
N ASP A 45 27.13 3.17 1.12
CA ASP A 45 27.75 3.06 -0.20
C ASP A 45 27.83 4.42 -0.92
N LEU A 46 26.87 5.29 -0.63
CA LEU A 46 26.80 6.63 -1.18
C LEU A 46 27.81 7.60 -0.55
N PHE A 47 28.11 7.43 0.75
CA PHE A 47 29.01 8.33 1.48
C PHE A 47 30.46 8.23 1.04
N TYR A 48 30.89 7.07 0.55
CA TYR A 48 32.25 6.81 0.12
C TYR A 48 32.54 7.09 -1.36
N GLN A 49 31.52 7.49 -2.11
CA GLN A 49 31.70 7.77 -3.54
C GLN A 49 31.99 9.25 -3.79
N ASP A 50 33.27 9.63 -3.91
CA ASP A 50 33.69 10.93 -4.48
C ASP A 50 33.01 11.22 -5.83
N TYR A 51 32.73 10.17 -6.57
CA TYR A 51 31.99 10.20 -7.84
C TYR A 51 30.55 10.72 -7.67
N PHE A 52 29.86 10.37 -6.58
CA PHE A 52 28.50 10.84 -6.31
C PHE A 52 28.49 12.36 -6.13
N LEU A 53 29.41 12.88 -5.34
CA LEU A 53 29.47 14.32 -5.01
C LEU A 53 29.80 15.21 -6.22
N THR A 54 30.50 14.69 -7.22
CA THR A 54 30.94 15.46 -8.40
C THR A 54 30.03 15.25 -9.61
N THR A 55 29.58 14.04 -9.88
CA THR A 55 28.89 13.69 -11.14
C THR A 55 27.37 13.73 -10.99
N ILE A 56 26.82 13.25 -9.89
CA ILE A 56 25.37 13.20 -9.66
C ILE A 56 24.82 14.57 -9.18
N SER A 57 25.68 15.48 -8.73
CA SER A 57 25.26 16.80 -8.23
C SER A 57 24.39 17.60 -9.21
N LYS A 58 24.60 17.46 -10.51
CA LYS A 58 23.78 18.13 -11.54
C LYS A 58 22.34 17.60 -11.57
N ASP A 59 22.18 16.29 -11.45
CA ASP A 59 20.85 15.66 -11.44
C ASP A 59 20.11 15.96 -10.15
N ILE A 60 20.80 15.91 -9.01
CA ILE A 60 20.24 16.29 -7.71
C ILE A 60 19.72 17.73 -7.73
N THR A 61 20.46 18.66 -8.31
CA THR A 61 20.02 20.05 -8.44
C THR A 61 18.73 20.18 -9.26
N GLN A 62 18.53 19.31 -10.25
CA GLN A 62 17.29 19.30 -11.03
C GLN A 62 16.11 18.74 -10.21
N TYR A 63 16.33 17.69 -9.41
CA TYR A 63 15.31 17.18 -8.48
C TYR A 63 14.94 18.21 -7.43
N GLN A 64 15.92 18.87 -6.81
CA GLN A 64 15.66 19.93 -5.84
C GLN A 64 14.85 21.09 -6.45
N LYS A 65 15.20 21.54 -7.65
CA LYS A 65 14.45 22.60 -8.36
C LYS A 65 13.00 22.19 -8.65
N LEU A 66 12.78 20.90 -8.92
CA LEU A 66 11.47 20.37 -9.26
C LEU A 66 10.58 20.22 -8.04
N PHE A 67 11.12 19.63 -6.97
CA PHE A 67 10.37 19.33 -5.75
C PHE A 67 10.46 20.42 -4.68
N GLN A 68 11.44 21.31 -4.76
CA GLN A 68 11.66 22.42 -3.83
C GLN A 68 11.73 21.97 -2.36
N GLU A 69 10.82 22.45 -1.52
CA GLU A 69 10.70 22.04 -0.10
C GLU A 69 10.29 20.57 0.09
N ASP A 70 9.74 19.96 -0.93
CA ASP A 70 9.35 18.54 -0.97
C ASP A 70 10.49 17.61 -1.39
N PHE A 71 11.71 18.12 -1.49
CA PHE A 71 12.93 17.35 -1.70
C PHE A 71 13.72 17.22 -0.41
N ALA A 72 14.18 16.00 -0.11
CA ALA A 72 15.11 15.76 0.99
C ALA A 72 16.00 14.54 0.71
N PHE A 73 17.12 14.45 1.43
CA PHE A 73 17.86 13.22 1.59
C PHE A 73 17.41 12.47 2.84
N GLY A 74 17.14 11.19 2.70
CA GLY A 74 16.92 10.27 3.81
C GLY A 74 18.22 9.56 4.16
N ILE A 75 18.87 9.93 5.24
CA ILE A 75 20.13 9.30 5.66
C ILE A 75 19.85 8.00 6.40
N THR A 76 20.46 6.91 5.96
CA THR A 76 20.40 5.60 6.61
C THR A 76 21.73 5.30 7.27
N LEU A 77 21.74 5.30 8.62
CA LEU A 77 22.88 4.98 9.45
C LEU A 77 22.61 3.67 10.18
N LEU A 78 23.60 2.79 10.22
CA LEU A 78 23.51 1.50 10.92
C LEU A 78 24.15 1.56 12.32
N SER A 79 25.07 2.50 12.52
CA SER A 79 25.80 2.67 13.76
C SER A 79 26.17 4.14 13.99
N LYS A 80 26.75 4.42 15.16
CA LYS A 80 27.29 5.75 15.45
C LYS A 80 28.57 6.06 14.65
N GLU A 81 29.33 5.04 14.30
CA GLU A 81 30.51 5.19 13.45
C GLU A 81 30.14 5.71 12.05
N ASP A 82 29.04 5.22 11.47
CA ASP A 82 28.52 5.72 10.18
C ASP A 82 28.21 7.22 10.24
N GLN A 83 27.89 7.77 11.41
CA GLN A 83 27.65 9.20 11.57
C GLN A 83 28.94 10.02 11.34
N GLU A 84 30.09 9.49 11.75
CA GLU A 84 31.40 10.13 11.53
C GLU A 84 31.79 10.02 10.06
N ASP A 85 31.61 8.85 9.48
CA ASP A 85 31.90 8.56 8.07
C ASP A 85 31.06 9.39 7.11
N SER A 86 29.84 9.74 7.52
CA SER A 86 28.93 10.57 6.73
C SER A 86 29.22 12.09 6.76
N ALA A 87 30.29 12.53 7.46
CA ALA A 87 30.58 13.95 7.68
C ALA A 87 30.73 14.74 6.36
N GLN A 88 31.34 14.16 5.33
CA GLN A 88 31.48 14.81 4.02
C GLN A 88 30.13 14.99 3.32
N PHE A 89 29.24 14.02 3.44
CA PHE A 89 27.89 14.12 2.90
C PHE A 89 27.08 15.21 3.60
N TYR A 90 27.17 15.32 4.94
CA TYR A 90 26.53 16.41 5.68
C TYR A 90 27.05 17.77 5.26
N GLN A 91 28.37 17.90 5.06
CA GLN A 91 28.98 19.14 4.58
C GLN A 91 28.46 19.50 3.18
N PHE A 92 28.40 18.53 2.26
CA PHE A 92 27.85 18.69 0.93
C PHE A 92 26.40 19.19 0.96
N CYS A 93 25.56 18.59 1.81
CA CYS A 93 24.17 19.00 1.95
C CYS A 93 24.03 20.38 2.55
N LYS A 94 24.86 20.72 3.56
CA LYS A 94 24.86 22.02 4.23
C LYS A 94 25.22 23.17 3.26
N GLU A 95 26.26 22.98 2.44
CA GLU A 95 26.68 23.97 1.46
C GLU A 95 25.61 24.27 0.40
N ARG A 96 24.75 23.28 0.11
CA ARG A 96 23.69 23.38 -0.90
C ARG A 96 22.30 23.58 -0.32
N GLN A 97 22.21 23.70 0.99
CA GLN A 97 20.95 23.85 1.72
C GLN A 97 19.95 22.70 1.45
N TYR A 98 20.47 21.47 1.26
CA TYR A 98 19.64 20.30 1.16
C TYR A 98 19.16 19.85 2.54
N ARG A 99 17.89 19.48 2.63
CA ARG A 99 17.31 18.90 3.84
C ARG A 99 17.79 17.46 4.01
N ILE A 100 18.12 17.08 5.24
CA ILE A 100 18.47 15.72 5.63
C ILE A 100 17.47 15.29 6.70
N LEU A 101 16.97 14.07 6.59
CA LEU A 101 16.11 13.48 7.60
C LEU A 101 16.60 12.07 7.96
N ALA A 102 16.43 11.68 9.21
CA ALA A 102 16.70 10.32 9.65
C ALA A 102 15.78 9.35 8.91
N PHE A 103 16.38 8.36 8.23
CA PHE A 103 15.65 7.43 7.38
C PHE A 103 16.14 6.00 7.63
N PRO A 104 15.89 5.44 8.83
CA PRO A 104 16.32 4.08 9.15
C PRO A 104 15.61 3.08 8.24
N GLU A 105 16.36 2.11 7.75
CA GLU A 105 15.78 0.99 7.02
C GLU A 105 15.16 0.00 8.00
N VAL A 106 13.84 -0.14 7.99
CA VAL A 106 13.09 -1.07 8.84
C VAL A 106 12.58 -2.23 7.99
N ARG A 107 13.00 -3.44 8.32
CA ARG A 107 12.61 -4.68 7.61
C ARG A 107 11.77 -5.62 8.46
N TYR A 108 11.86 -5.50 9.81
CA TYR A 108 11.13 -6.32 10.79
C TYR A 108 10.90 -5.54 12.09
N LEU A 109 10.08 -6.05 12.99
CA LEU A 109 9.68 -5.31 14.20
C LEU A 109 10.69 -5.44 15.34
N HIS A 110 11.16 -6.64 15.62
CA HIS A 110 12.05 -6.90 16.77
C HIS A 110 13.38 -7.46 16.31
N LYS A 111 14.42 -7.20 17.08
CA LYS A 111 15.79 -7.66 16.75
C LYS A 111 15.88 -9.17 16.45
N GLY A 112 15.09 -9.99 17.15
CA GLY A 112 15.04 -11.44 16.96
C GLY A 112 14.37 -11.91 15.67
N ASP A 113 13.64 -11.05 14.95
CA ASP A 113 12.85 -11.42 13.77
C ASP A 113 13.71 -11.49 12.48
N ALA A 114 15.01 -11.28 12.59
CA ALA A 114 15.94 -11.33 11.45
C ALA A 114 15.91 -12.71 10.76
N LEU A 115 15.84 -13.78 11.54
CA LEU A 115 15.75 -15.16 11.02
C LEU A 115 14.46 -15.37 10.22
N ASP A 116 13.35 -14.87 10.72
CA ASP A 116 12.04 -15.02 10.06
C ASP A 116 12.03 -14.34 8.68
N LEU A 117 12.69 -13.17 8.58
CA LEU A 117 12.87 -12.49 7.30
C LEU A 117 13.68 -13.32 6.30
N GLU A 118 14.77 -13.95 6.74
CA GLU A 118 15.60 -14.78 5.87
C GLU A 118 14.86 -16.06 5.42
N ILE A 119 14.06 -16.68 6.29
CA ILE A 119 13.17 -17.80 5.93
C ILE A 119 12.18 -17.36 4.84
N LEU A 120 11.54 -16.21 5.02
CA LEU A 120 10.60 -15.68 4.01
C LEU A 120 11.28 -15.39 2.68
N LYS A 121 12.48 -14.78 2.69
CA LYS A 121 13.25 -14.52 1.47
C LYS A 121 13.64 -15.81 0.75
N ALA A 122 14.15 -16.81 1.48
CA ALA A 122 14.50 -18.11 0.92
C ALA A 122 13.30 -18.77 0.25
N GLY A 123 12.12 -18.74 0.88
CA GLY A 123 10.87 -19.26 0.33
C GLY A 123 10.41 -18.51 -0.93
N LEU A 124 10.44 -17.18 -0.93
CA LEU A 124 10.05 -16.35 -2.06
C LEU A 124 10.99 -16.51 -3.26
N LEU A 125 12.29 -16.55 -3.00
CA LEU A 125 13.32 -16.65 -4.04
C LEU A 125 13.58 -18.09 -4.49
N LYS A 126 12.99 -19.08 -3.80
CA LYS A 126 13.23 -20.53 -3.99
C LYS A 126 14.73 -20.86 -3.93
N LYS A 127 15.45 -20.26 -3.00
CA LYS A 127 16.89 -20.46 -2.76
C LYS A 127 17.10 -21.03 -1.37
N PRO A 128 18.17 -21.81 -1.14
CA PRO A 128 18.54 -22.20 0.22
C PRO A 128 18.83 -20.96 1.07
N MET A 129 18.57 -21.08 2.37
CA MET A 129 18.97 -20.06 3.34
C MET A 129 20.49 -19.93 3.41
N GLU A 130 20.98 -18.72 3.64
CA GLU A 130 22.39 -18.51 3.98
C GLU A 130 22.68 -19.10 5.37
N GLU A 131 23.86 -19.66 5.55
CA GLU A 131 24.24 -20.33 6.81
C GLU A 131 24.33 -19.35 8.00
N GLU A 132 24.64 -18.08 7.73
CA GLU A 132 24.68 -17.02 8.75
C GLU A 132 23.63 -15.94 8.47
N VAL A 133 22.72 -15.78 9.43
CA VAL A 133 21.77 -14.66 9.42
C VAL A 133 22.49 -13.41 9.89
N LYS A 134 22.71 -12.46 9.00
CA LYS A 134 23.27 -11.15 9.36
C LYS A 134 22.26 -10.37 10.19
N GLU A 135 22.45 -10.34 11.49
CA GLU A 135 21.73 -9.45 12.39
C GLU A 135 22.20 -8.01 12.11
N GLY A 136 21.40 -7.25 11.38
CA GLY A 136 21.61 -5.81 11.20
C GLY A 136 20.61 -5.00 12.01
N PRO A 137 20.78 -3.68 12.17
CA PRO A 137 19.84 -2.80 12.87
C PRO A 137 18.61 -2.49 12.00
N TYR A 138 18.04 -3.50 11.33
CA TYR A 138 16.89 -3.38 10.44
C TYR A 138 15.53 -3.59 11.15
N PHE A 139 15.52 -3.56 12.48
CA PHE A 139 14.31 -3.62 13.29
C PHE A 139 13.77 -2.21 13.56
N LEU A 140 12.50 -2.12 13.98
CA LEU A 140 11.90 -0.85 14.34
C LEU A 140 12.60 -0.25 15.54
N LEU A 141 13.35 0.83 15.31
CA LEU A 141 14.16 1.46 16.34
C LEU A 141 13.28 2.25 17.32
N SER A 142 13.54 2.10 18.63
CA SER A 142 13.00 2.99 19.63
C SER A 142 13.62 4.39 19.53
N LEU A 143 12.92 5.42 20.04
CA LEU A 143 13.46 6.78 20.04
C LEU A 143 14.85 6.87 20.68
N LYS A 144 15.06 6.17 21.80
CA LYS A 144 16.37 6.11 22.48
C LYS A 144 17.48 5.58 21.58
N VAL A 145 17.19 4.58 20.74
CA VAL A 145 18.17 4.02 19.79
C VAL A 145 18.38 4.99 18.64
N LEU A 146 17.32 5.62 18.11
CA LEU A 146 17.44 6.66 17.10
C LEU A 146 18.35 7.79 17.55
N GLU A 147 18.14 8.33 18.76
CA GLU A 147 18.94 9.39 19.36
C GLU A 147 20.42 8.99 19.59
N SER A 148 20.72 7.70 19.70
CA SER A 148 22.11 7.22 19.82
C SER A 148 22.84 7.10 18.49
N VAL A 149 22.11 7.03 17.36
CA VAL A 149 22.66 6.79 16.02
C VAL A 149 22.56 8.04 15.14
N TYR A 150 21.44 8.76 15.19
CA TYR A 150 21.15 9.92 14.34
C TYR A 150 21.36 11.24 15.08
N ARG A 151 21.58 12.31 14.36
CA ARG A 151 21.58 13.66 14.90
C ARG A 151 20.15 14.07 15.26
N GLU A 152 20.01 14.83 16.32
CA GLU A 152 18.70 15.34 16.77
C GLU A 152 17.96 16.12 15.67
N GLU A 153 18.71 16.89 14.87
CA GLU A 153 18.16 17.66 13.75
C GLU A 153 17.53 16.76 12.69
N ASP A 154 18.18 15.65 12.34
CA ASP A 154 17.68 14.71 11.33
C ASP A 154 16.41 13.99 11.81
N ILE A 155 16.34 13.67 13.11
CA ILE A 155 15.15 13.08 13.73
C ILE A 155 13.98 14.07 13.70
N LYS A 156 14.23 15.33 14.06
CA LYS A 156 13.22 16.40 14.00
C LYS A 156 12.71 16.61 12.58
N GLU A 157 13.61 16.64 11.59
CA GLU A 157 13.23 16.77 10.18
C GLU A 157 12.40 15.58 9.69
N ALA A 158 12.74 14.35 10.12
CA ALA A 158 11.93 13.17 9.81
C ALA A 158 10.52 13.26 10.41
N TYR A 159 10.39 13.75 11.63
CA TYR A 159 9.09 13.98 12.28
C TYR A 159 8.28 15.06 11.55
N HIS A 160 8.89 16.18 11.20
CA HIS A 160 8.24 17.26 10.44
C HIS A 160 7.78 16.77 9.07
N PHE A 161 8.63 16.03 8.37
CA PHE A 161 8.27 15.44 7.09
C PHE A 161 7.09 14.49 7.23
N ALA A 162 7.14 13.51 8.14
CA ALA A 162 6.05 12.56 8.37
C ALA A 162 4.74 13.25 8.74
N SER A 163 4.81 14.30 9.59
CA SER A 163 3.64 15.08 10.01
C SER A 163 3.04 15.92 8.86
N SER A 164 3.80 16.22 7.82
CA SER A 164 3.29 16.92 6.62
C SER A 164 2.50 16.01 5.68
N LEU A 165 2.62 14.70 5.81
CA LEU A 165 1.95 13.71 4.98
C LEU A 165 0.54 13.42 5.52
N GLN A 166 -0.43 14.29 5.21
CA GLN A 166 -1.80 14.18 5.74
C GLN A 166 -2.82 13.63 4.74
N PHE A 167 -2.35 13.04 3.64
CA PHE A 167 -3.24 12.46 2.65
C PHE A 167 -3.91 11.18 3.15
N SER A 168 -5.23 11.07 3.01
CA SER A 168 -6.01 9.90 3.38
C SER A 168 -6.70 9.28 2.16
N PHE A 169 -6.45 7.99 1.92
CA PHE A 169 -7.07 7.22 0.84
C PHE A 169 -8.56 6.94 1.07
N PHE A 170 -9.04 7.03 2.32
CA PHE A 170 -10.33 6.48 2.70
C PHE A 170 -11.48 7.50 2.68
N GLN A 171 -11.24 8.71 2.16
CA GLN A 171 -12.27 9.76 2.16
C GLN A 171 -13.41 9.53 1.15
N LYS A 172 -13.21 8.69 0.14
CA LYS A 172 -14.27 8.33 -0.82
C LYS A 172 -14.34 6.81 -0.97
N ARG A 173 -15.19 6.17 -0.18
CA ARG A 173 -15.71 4.85 -0.59
C ARG A 173 -16.51 5.09 -1.88
N GLY A 174 -16.13 4.40 -2.97
CA GLY A 174 -16.95 4.38 -4.16
C GLY A 174 -18.38 3.96 -3.74
N SER A 175 -19.39 4.73 -4.06
CA SER A 175 -20.77 4.31 -3.85
C SER A 175 -21.07 3.16 -4.78
N LEU A 176 -21.55 2.04 -4.24
CA LEU A 176 -22.13 0.99 -5.05
C LEU A 176 -23.36 1.55 -5.79
N ILE A 177 -23.60 1.04 -7.00
CA ILE A 177 -24.81 1.39 -7.74
C ILE A 177 -26.00 0.99 -6.88
N LYS A 178 -26.92 1.90 -6.64
CA LYS A 178 -28.17 1.69 -5.89
C LYS A 178 -29.31 1.50 -6.87
N LEU A 179 -30.06 0.42 -6.69
CA LEU A 179 -31.31 0.16 -7.40
C LEU A 179 -32.48 0.61 -6.54
N ASP A 180 -33.54 1.09 -7.16
CA ASP A 180 -34.75 1.42 -6.43
C ASP A 180 -35.40 0.16 -5.86
N ASN A 181 -35.87 0.26 -4.61
CA ASN A 181 -36.52 -0.85 -3.88
C ASN A 181 -35.71 -2.14 -3.78
N ASP A 182 -34.37 -2.04 -3.76
CA ASP A 182 -33.45 -3.19 -3.78
C ASP A 182 -33.68 -4.17 -2.64
N VAL A 183 -33.92 -3.69 -1.42
CA VAL A 183 -34.17 -4.54 -0.23
C VAL A 183 -35.47 -5.37 -0.41
N SER A 184 -36.56 -4.71 -0.78
CA SER A 184 -37.86 -5.39 -0.98
C SER A 184 -37.80 -6.37 -2.16
N THR A 185 -37.15 -5.98 -3.25
CA THR A 185 -36.96 -6.84 -4.43
C THR A 185 -36.11 -8.08 -4.10
N LEU A 186 -35.02 -7.89 -3.34
CA LEU A 186 -34.18 -9.01 -2.93
C LEU A 186 -34.94 -9.97 -2.01
N LYS A 187 -35.69 -9.44 -1.03
CA LYS A 187 -36.50 -10.22 -0.11
C LYS A 187 -37.56 -11.04 -0.84
N GLU A 188 -38.30 -10.42 -1.79
CA GLU A 188 -39.30 -11.12 -2.61
C GLU A 188 -38.69 -12.26 -3.42
N LYS A 189 -37.56 -12.03 -4.09
CA LYS A 189 -36.84 -13.05 -4.83
C LYS A 189 -36.37 -14.23 -3.96
N ILE A 190 -35.89 -13.96 -2.75
CA ILE A 190 -35.52 -14.99 -1.77
C ILE A 190 -36.73 -15.86 -1.40
N GLN A 191 -37.88 -15.25 -1.10
CA GLN A 191 -39.10 -15.98 -0.73
C GLN A 191 -39.60 -16.86 -1.89
N VAL A 192 -39.62 -16.32 -3.10
CA VAL A 192 -40.01 -17.08 -4.31
C VAL A 192 -39.02 -18.27 -4.49
N ALA A 193 -37.75 -18.06 -4.39
CA ALA A 193 -36.74 -19.10 -4.57
C ALA A 193 -36.80 -20.20 -3.48
N LEU A 194 -37.08 -19.83 -2.22
CA LEU A 194 -37.32 -20.82 -1.14
C LEU A 194 -38.47 -21.76 -1.52
N LYS A 195 -39.57 -21.19 -2.01
CA LYS A 195 -40.75 -21.96 -2.45
C LYS A 195 -40.46 -22.83 -3.66
N GLU A 196 -39.86 -22.28 -4.70
CA GLU A 196 -39.55 -23.00 -5.95
C GLU A 196 -38.59 -24.17 -5.71
N LYS A 197 -37.67 -24.03 -4.73
CA LYS A 197 -36.69 -25.08 -4.38
C LYS A 197 -37.19 -26.07 -3.29
N GLY A 198 -38.41 -25.88 -2.77
CA GLY A 198 -38.95 -26.70 -1.69
C GLY A 198 -38.21 -26.56 -0.35
N LEU A 199 -37.65 -25.40 -0.09
CA LEU A 199 -36.85 -25.08 1.11
C LEU A 199 -37.61 -24.20 2.11
N GLU A 200 -38.95 -24.30 2.19
CA GLU A 200 -39.80 -23.50 3.07
C GLU A 200 -39.82 -24.02 4.53
N THR A 201 -38.69 -24.59 5.00
CA THR A 201 -38.61 -24.99 6.41
C THR A 201 -38.18 -23.83 7.29
N LYS A 202 -38.50 -23.94 8.61
CA LYS A 202 -38.12 -22.92 9.59
C LYS A 202 -36.61 -22.65 9.60
N GLU A 203 -35.81 -23.70 9.49
CA GLU A 203 -34.34 -23.59 9.47
C GLU A 203 -33.82 -22.77 8.28
N TYR A 204 -34.31 -23.04 7.08
CA TYR A 204 -33.89 -22.27 5.90
C TYR A 204 -34.42 -20.83 5.93
N GLN A 205 -35.61 -20.61 6.48
CA GLN A 205 -36.15 -19.26 6.63
C GLN A 205 -35.30 -18.42 7.62
N GLU A 206 -35.00 -18.99 8.79
CA GLU A 206 -34.16 -18.31 9.80
C GLU A 206 -32.76 -18.00 9.23
N ARG A 207 -32.19 -18.91 8.47
CA ARG A 207 -30.90 -18.70 7.81
C ARG A 207 -30.94 -17.61 6.74
N ALA A 208 -31.97 -17.61 5.90
CA ALA A 208 -32.16 -16.60 4.87
C ALA A 208 -32.38 -15.20 5.47
N ASP A 209 -33.18 -15.11 6.53
CA ASP A 209 -33.43 -13.85 7.25
C ASP A 209 -32.15 -13.31 7.90
N TYR A 210 -31.34 -14.20 8.49
CA TYR A 210 -30.03 -13.81 9.04
C TYR A 210 -29.10 -13.27 7.94
N GLU A 211 -28.90 -14.01 6.83
CA GLU A 211 -28.02 -13.56 5.74
C GLU A 211 -28.53 -12.27 5.11
N LEU A 212 -29.84 -12.12 4.93
CA LEU A 212 -30.43 -10.90 4.39
C LEU A 212 -30.16 -9.69 5.32
N SER A 213 -30.29 -9.87 6.64
CA SER A 213 -29.99 -8.81 7.59
C SER A 213 -28.54 -8.34 7.51
N VAL A 214 -27.58 -9.23 7.29
CA VAL A 214 -26.17 -8.89 7.08
C VAL A 214 -25.98 -8.13 5.77
N ILE A 215 -26.55 -8.63 4.67
CA ILE A 215 -26.47 -8.01 3.34
C ILE A 215 -27.04 -6.59 3.35
N GLU A 216 -28.19 -6.41 4.02
CA GLU A 216 -28.85 -5.12 4.19
C GLU A 216 -28.02 -4.16 5.04
N SER A 217 -27.48 -4.61 6.20
CA SER A 217 -26.64 -3.79 7.07
C SER A 217 -25.37 -3.30 6.39
N MET A 218 -24.86 -4.03 5.42
CA MET A 218 -23.67 -3.69 4.63
C MET A 218 -24.00 -2.90 3.36
N ASP A 219 -25.29 -2.62 3.06
CA ASP A 219 -25.76 -1.94 1.87
C ASP A 219 -25.44 -2.67 0.54
N PHE A 220 -25.50 -4.00 0.54
CA PHE A 220 -25.16 -4.87 -0.60
C PHE A 220 -26.37 -5.43 -1.36
N CYS A 221 -27.62 -5.06 -1.04
CA CYS A 221 -28.81 -5.60 -1.70
C CYS A 221 -28.79 -5.38 -3.21
N SER A 222 -28.51 -4.17 -3.66
CA SER A 222 -28.36 -3.86 -5.09
C SER A 222 -27.27 -4.68 -5.77
N TYR A 223 -26.14 -4.87 -5.09
CA TYR A 223 -25.04 -5.69 -5.61
C TYR A 223 -25.47 -7.14 -5.86
N PHE A 224 -26.17 -7.78 -4.92
CA PHE A 224 -26.70 -9.13 -5.11
C PHE A 224 -27.66 -9.23 -6.29
N LEU A 225 -28.56 -8.23 -6.48
CA LEU A 225 -29.48 -8.18 -7.60
C LEU A 225 -28.76 -8.06 -8.95
N ILE A 226 -27.74 -7.19 -9.03
CA ILE A 226 -26.93 -7.01 -10.23
C ILE A 226 -26.14 -8.28 -10.55
N VAL A 227 -25.53 -8.92 -9.54
CA VAL A 227 -24.80 -10.19 -9.74
C VAL A 227 -25.73 -11.29 -10.21
N GLN A 228 -26.93 -11.42 -9.61
CA GLN A 228 -27.94 -12.35 -10.05
C GLN A 228 -28.30 -12.14 -11.53
N ASP A 229 -28.50 -10.91 -11.93
CA ASP A 229 -28.93 -10.59 -13.29
C ASP A 229 -27.91 -11.06 -14.32
N TYR A 230 -26.64 -10.66 -14.21
CA TYR A 230 -25.64 -11.05 -15.21
C TYR A 230 -25.28 -12.53 -15.16
N VAL A 231 -25.31 -13.18 -13.98
CA VAL A 231 -25.06 -14.62 -13.86
C VAL A 231 -26.18 -15.42 -14.53
N ASN A 232 -27.45 -15.05 -14.27
CA ASN A 232 -28.59 -15.72 -14.87
C ASN A 232 -28.66 -15.47 -16.39
N PHE A 233 -28.33 -14.26 -16.85
CA PHE A 233 -28.18 -13.97 -18.25
C PHE A 233 -27.14 -14.87 -18.95
N ALA A 234 -25.98 -15.09 -18.32
CA ALA A 234 -24.96 -15.97 -18.85
C ALA A 234 -25.46 -17.43 -18.92
N LYS A 235 -26.07 -17.92 -17.82
CA LYS A 235 -26.62 -19.30 -17.74
C LYS A 235 -27.70 -19.54 -18.81
N GLN A 236 -28.62 -18.60 -19.02
CA GLN A 236 -29.68 -18.70 -20.03
C GLN A 236 -29.14 -18.77 -21.47
N ARG A 237 -27.95 -18.24 -21.72
CA ARG A 237 -27.25 -18.32 -23.01
C ARG A 237 -26.34 -19.53 -23.16
N GLY A 238 -26.37 -20.45 -22.21
CA GLY A 238 -25.51 -21.64 -22.23
C GLY A 238 -24.02 -21.36 -21.89
N ILE A 239 -23.71 -20.15 -21.42
CA ILE A 239 -22.37 -19.81 -20.98
C ILE A 239 -22.14 -20.44 -19.62
N LYS A 240 -21.08 -21.26 -19.50
CA LYS A 240 -20.75 -21.93 -18.24
C LYS A 240 -20.27 -20.92 -17.21
N VAL A 241 -20.94 -20.88 -16.06
CA VAL A 241 -20.56 -20.08 -14.90
C VAL A 241 -20.02 -21.01 -13.82
N GLY A 242 -18.86 -20.71 -13.28
CA GLY A 242 -18.23 -21.48 -12.20
C GLY A 242 -19.01 -21.36 -10.88
N PRO A 243 -18.77 -22.29 -9.92
CA PRO A 243 -19.52 -22.35 -8.66
C PRO A 243 -19.20 -21.21 -7.67
N GLY A 244 -18.43 -20.21 -8.07
CA GLY A 244 -17.99 -19.12 -7.20
C GLY A 244 -16.69 -19.43 -6.46
N ARG A 245 -16.24 -18.44 -5.67
CA ARG A 245 -15.01 -18.51 -4.85
C ARG A 245 -15.27 -17.95 -3.45
N GLY A 246 -14.50 -18.42 -2.48
CA GLY A 246 -14.53 -17.91 -1.10
C GLY A 246 -15.84 -18.24 -0.37
N SER A 247 -16.19 -17.39 0.60
CA SER A 247 -17.34 -17.61 1.48
C SER A 247 -18.71 -17.52 0.77
N ALA A 248 -18.79 -16.84 -0.37
CA ALA A 248 -20.03 -16.72 -1.13
C ALA A 248 -20.59 -18.10 -1.59
N GLY A 249 -19.72 -19.10 -1.78
CA GLY A 249 -20.13 -20.48 -2.08
C GLY A 249 -20.96 -21.15 -0.96
N GLY A 250 -20.82 -20.68 0.29
CA GLY A 250 -21.57 -21.17 1.45
C GLY A 250 -22.81 -20.33 1.79
N SER A 251 -23.13 -19.30 1.01
CA SER A 251 -24.31 -18.45 1.24
C SER A 251 -25.59 -19.08 0.69
N LEU A 252 -26.58 -19.23 1.55
CA LEU A 252 -27.92 -19.68 1.14
C LEU A 252 -28.55 -18.71 0.14
N ILE A 253 -28.44 -17.40 0.37
CA ILE A 253 -28.98 -16.39 -0.55
C ILE A 253 -28.31 -16.49 -1.92
N SER A 254 -26.99 -16.65 -1.99
CA SER A 254 -26.30 -16.86 -3.27
C SER A 254 -26.82 -18.09 -4.03
N TYR A 255 -27.07 -19.18 -3.32
CA TYR A 255 -27.67 -20.41 -3.89
C TYR A 255 -29.12 -20.17 -4.34
N LEU A 256 -29.95 -19.52 -3.52
CA LEU A 256 -31.35 -19.23 -3.85
C LEU A 256 -31.48 -18.38 -5.10
N LEU A 257 -30.62 -17.36 -5.24
CA LEU A 257 -30.58 -16.48 -6.39
C LEU A 257 -29.96 -17.11 -7.65
N GLY A 258 -29.44 -18.33 -7.56
CA GLY A 258 -28.77 -19.00 -8.68
C GLY A 258 -27.40 -18.41 -9.03
N ILE A 259 -26.77 -17.69 -8.11
CA ILE A 259 -25.44 -17.12 -8.30
C ILE A 259 -24.37 -18.23 -8.20
N THR A 260 -24.56 -19.16 -7.24
CA THR A 260 -23.67 -20.31 -7.03
C THR A 260 -24.33 -21.61 -7.39
#